data_22f44b807389612e99b8a7fd60f6f6f2
#
_entry.id   22f44b807389612e99b8a7fd60f6f6f2
#
_cell.length_a   1.000
_cell.length_b   1.000
_cell.length_c   1.000
_cell.angle_alpha   90.00
_cell.angle_beta   90.00
_cell.angle_gamma   90.00
#
_symmetry.space_group_name_H-M   'P 1'
#
loop_
_entity.id
_entity.type
_entity.pdbx_description
1 polymer ?
#
loop_
_entity_poly.entity_id
_entity_poly.type
_entity_poly.pdbx_seq_one_letter_code
_entity_poly.pdbx_strand_id
1 'polypeptide(L)'
;MSEAANSASTANIVAEVIDNGQVSAQQLLVVGLCLFFNMLDGFDITAMAVVATAVASELELTPDRVGWIFSFALAGMMAGAMFLAPVSDIIGRRKLIILSILLVGVSIVWTANANSLTEFIVLRFISGMGAGAMLACQATLAAEYSPERFRAASVAVVTSGYPLGAVMTGFFASLIMPEFGWRGMFWFGGVLTLAMVVVAWLLIPESLKYLFERRPENALERVNVILEKLKKPTLAALPVVEVQHKEQHSNFFQVMLKLLAPEHRMKTLTLWTAFFLCFSTLYFLMSWIPSLMEYSGYSASIGHDAFIWFNIGGVLGIYLMAGLSTRWKLSNMVFLLSTSSAVGMVIFAYAPNNLALLMALILLIGILQQGGFTGLYGIASKVYPTAIRSTGIGWAIGLGRSGAVAGPAIAGYLIVAGFDMSANFIVFAVPMAIGGFIAYLLHVR
;
A
#
# COMPACT_ATOMS: atom_id res chain seq x y z
N MET A 1 -30.62 -23.30 34.09
CA MET A 1 -29.16 -23.21 33.97
C MET A 1 -28.72 -23.75 32.61
N SER A 2 -29.05 -23.13 31.47
CA SER A 2 -28.51 -23.53 30.15
C SER A 2 -28.58 -22.44 29.07
N GLU A 3 -28.69 -21.15 29.42
CA GLU A 3 -28.72 -20.07 28.40
C GLU A 3 -27.48 -19.15 28.42
N ALA A 4 -26.51 -19.40 29.32
CA ALA A 4 -25.33 -18.52 29.46
C ALA A 4 -24.10 -18.99 28.66
N ALA A 5 -24.23 -19.98 27.78
CA ALA A 5 -23.04 -20.66 27.20
C ALA A 5 -22.78 -20.41 25.71
N ASN A 6 -23.42 -19.47 25.04
CA ASN A 6 -23.21 -19.33 23.58
C ASN A 6 -23.20 -17.89 23.03
N SER A 7 -22.69 -16.91 23.74
CA SER A 7 -22.34 -15.61 23.16
C SER A 7 -20.88 -15.59 22.69
N ALA A 8 -20.58 -16.37 21.64
CA ALA A 8 -19.30 -16.27 20.98
C ALA A 8 -19.23 -14.96 20.19
N SER A 9 -18.10 -14.23 20.29
CA SER A 9 -17.91 -13.04 19.45
C SER A 9 -17.88 -13.44 17.97
N THR A 10 -18.34 -12.55 17.06
CA THR A 10 -18.29 -12.79 15.60
C THR A 10 -16.91 -13.24 15.14
N ALA A 11 -15.86 -12.67 15.75
CA ALA A 11 -14.48 -13.04 15.45
C ALA A 11 -14.18 -14.51 15.78
N ASN A 12 -14.70 -15.04 16.88
CA ASN A 12 -14.48 -16.43 17.26
C ASN A 12 -15.22 -17.40 16.33
N ILE A 13 -16.45 -17.06 15.93
CA ILE A 13 -17.22 -17.89 15.00
C ILE A 13 -16.58 -17.94 13.63
N VAL A 14 -16.16 -16.78 13.09
CA VAL A 14 -15.44 -16.71 11.81
C VAL A 14 -14.10 -17.44 11.90
N ALA A 15 -13.37 -17.29 13.01
CA ALA A 15 -12.11 -17.98 13.24
C ALA A 15 -12.31 -19.51 13.28
N GLU A 16 -13.30 -20.00 14.05
CA GLU A 16 -13.60 -21.43 14.14
C GLU A 16 -13.93 -22.03 12.76
N VAL A 17 -14.69 -21.31 11.95
CA VAL A 17 -15.05 -21.74 10.59
C VAL A 17 -13.82 -21.74 9.67
N ILE A 18 -12.98 -20.74 9.74
CA ILE A 18 -11.82 -20.57 8.84
C ILE A 18 -10.61 -21.40 9.29
N ASP A 19 -10.34 -21.47 10.60
CA ASP A 19 -9.11 -22.07 11.14
C ASP A 19 -9.13 -23.60 11.13
N ASN A 20 -10.33 -24.20 11.16
CA ASN A 20 -10.46 -25.66 11.18
C ASN A 20 -10.26 -26.30 9.79
N GLY A 21 -9.28 -27.18 9.67
CA GLY A 21 -9.04 -28.04 8.50
C GLY A 21 -7.96 -27.56 7.53
N GLN A 22 -7.93 -28.18 6.35
CA GLN A 22 -6.98 -27.84 5.29
C GLN A 22 -7.38 -26.55 4.58
N VAL A 23 -6.36 -25.81 4.07
CA VAL A 23 -6.59 -24.61 3.24
C VAL A 23 -7.33 -25.02 1.97
N SER A 24 -8.47 -24.40 1.72
CA SER A 24 -9.28 -24.67 0.52
C SER A 24 -8.77 -23.89 -0.69
N ALA A 25 -9.08 -24.41 -1.90
CA ALA A 25 -8.78 -23.69 -3.14
C ALA A 25 -9.44 -22.30 -3.20
N GLN A 26 -10.63 -22.15 -2.57
CA GLN A 26 -11.32 -20.87 -2.49
C GLN A 26 -10.54 -19.84 -1.64
N GLN A 27 -9.91 -20.26 -0.55
CA GLN A 27 -9.07 -19.38 0.27
C GLN A 27 -7.85 -18.89 -0.50
N LEU A 28 -7.17 -19.80 -1.22
CA LEU A 28 -6.04 -19.45 -2.09
C LEU A 28 -6.47 -18.51 -3.22
N LEU A 29 -7.64 -18.76 -3.83
CA LEU A 29 -8.18 -17.89 -4.87
C LEU A 29 -8.42 -16.46 -4.35
N VAL A 30 -9.01 -16.30 -3.16
CA VAL A 30 -9.27 -14.99 -2.57
C VAL A 30 -7.96 -14.24 -2.31
N VAL A 31 -6.97 -14.91 -1.70
CA VAL A 31 -5.64 -14.31 -1.46
C VAL A 31 -4.96 -13.95 -2.78
N GLY A 32 -5.02 -14.83 -3.79
CA GLY A 32 -4.47 -14.59 -5.12
C GLY A 32 -5.13 -13.42 -5.85
N LEU A 33 -6.44 -13.29 -5.76
CA LEU A 33 -7.17 -12.14 -6.33
C LEU A 33 -6.80 -10.83 -5.61
N CYS A 34 -6.73 -10.85 -4.28
CA CYS A 34 -6.30 -9.69 -3.50
C CYS A 34 -4.85 -9.28 -3.85
N LEU A 35 -3.94 -10.23 -4.02
CA LEU A 35 -2.59 -10.00 -4.53
C LEU A 35 -2.63 -9.31 -5.90
N PHE A 36 -3.40 -9.87 -6.84
CA PHE A 36 -3.46 -9.36 -8.20
C PHE A 36 -4.05 -7.94 -8.27
N PHE A 37 -5.10 -7.66 -7.49
CA PHE A 37 -5.64 -6.30 -7.42
C PHE A 37 -4.64 -5.32 -6.79
N ASN A 38 -3.86 -5.75 -5.81
CA ASN A 38 -2.80 -4.91 -5.27
C ASN A 38 -1.65 -4.69 -6.28
N MET A 39 -1.40 -5.65 -7.18
CA MET A 39 -0.49 -5.45 -8.31
C MET A 39 -1.01 -4.39 -9.28
N LEU A 40 -2.33 -4.36 -9.56
CA LEU A 40 -2.94 -3.31 -10.39
C LEU A 40 -2.86 -1.93 -9.72
N ASP A 41 -3.03 -1.85 -8.39
CA ASP A 41 -2.81 -0.61 -7.65
C ASP A 41 -1.37 -0.12 -7.76
N GLY A 42 -0.41 -1.04 -7.59
CA GLY A 42 1.00 -0.75 -7.79
C GLY A 42 1.29 -0.26 -9.22
N PHE A 43 0.72 -0.92 -10.22
CA PHE A 43 0.84 -0.51 -11.62
C PHE A 43 0.29 0.91 -11.84
N ASP A 44 -0.94 1.21 -11.39
CA ASP A 44 -1.57 2.52 -11.61
C ASP A 44 -0.74 3.67 -11.00
N ILE A 45 -0.39 3.55 -9.73
CA ILE A 45 0.34 4.61 -9.03
C ILE A 45 1.72 4.83 -9.64
N THR A 46 2.38 3.76 -10.07
CA THR A 46 3.74 3.85 -10.61
C THR A 46 3.80 4.07 -12.12
N ALA A 47 2.69 3.88 -12.85
CA ALA A 47 2.63 4.18 -14.28
C ALA A 47 3.07 5.62 -14.59
N MET A 48 2.65 6.59 -13.78
CA MET A 48 3.08 7.97 -13.94
C MET A 48 4.60 8.16 -13.77
N ALA A 49 5.27 7.36 -12.92
CA ALA A 49 6.72 7.48 -12.69
C ALA A 49 7.52 7.15 -13.95
N VAL A 50 7.11 6.13 -14.70
CA VAL A 50 7.82 5.69 -15.91
C VAL A 50 7.49 6.52 -17.15
N VAL A 51 6.34 7.24 -17.15
CA VAL A 51 5.93 8.09 -18.28
C VAL A 51 6.17 9.58 -18.03
N ALA A 52 6.67 9.94 -16.86
CA ALA A 52 6.70 11.32 -16.38
C ALA A 52 7.44 12.29 -17.31
N THR A 53 8.59 11.90 -17.83
CA THR A 53 9.40 12.70 -18.77
C THR A 53 8.69 12.90 -20.12
N ALA A 54 8.04 11.86 -20.63
CA ALA A 54 7.28 11.94 -21.88
C ALA A 54 6.04 12.86 -21.72
N VAL A 55 5.31 12.73 -20.60
CA VAL A 55 4.18 13.61 -20.27
C VAL A 55 4.66 15.05 -20.07
N ALA A 56 5.76 15.25 -19.34
CA ALA A 56 6.33 16.58 -19.11
C ALA A 56 6.75 17.26 -20.42
N SER A 57 7.37 16.51 -21.32
CA SER A 57 7.78 17.02 -22.64
C SER A 57 6.58 17.42 -23.51
N GLU A 58 5.53 16.60 -23.55
CA GLU A 58 4.37 16.86 -24.40
C GLU A 58 3.48 18.00 -23.87
N LEU A 59 3.33 18.09 -22.55
CA LEU A 59 2.47 19.11 -21.91
C LEU A 59 3.27 20.32 -21.41
N GLU A 60 4.54 20.42 -21.75
CA GLU A 60 5.43 21.53 -21.34
C GLU A 60 5.43 21.75 -19.82
N LEU A 61 5.47 20.66 -19.05
CA LEU A 61 5.44 20.71 -17.60
C LEU A 61 6.84 20.80 -16.99
N THR A 62 6.96 21.69 -16.01
CA THR A 62 8.16 21.75 -15.17
C THR A 62 8.17 20.61 -14.14
N PRO A 63 9.35 20.17 -13.61
CA PRO A 63 9.45 19.09 -12.65
C PRO A 63 8.59 19.27 -11.38
N ASP A 64 8.41 20.49 -10.89
CA ASP A 64 7.53 20.78 -9.76
C ASP A 64 6.06 20.43 -10.07
N ARG A 65 5.59 20.72 -11.28
CA ARG A 65 4.24 20.34 -11.73
C ARG A 65 4.07 18.84 -11.86
N VAL A 66 5.08 18.13 -12.34
CA VAL A 66 5.11 16.66 -12.34
C VAL A 66 5.07 16.12 -10.91
N GLY A 67 5.83 16.73 -10.00
CA GLY A 67 5.80 16.41 -8.57
C GLY A 67 4.40 16.54 -7.98
N TRP A 68 3.62 17.55 -8.36
CA TRP A 68 2.22 17.69 -7.96
C TRP A 68 1.34 16.54 -8.48
N ILE A 69 1.53 16.08 -9.72
CA ILE A 69 0.77 14.93 -10.26
C ILE A 69 0.98 13.69 -9.39
N PHE A 70 2.23 13.38 -9.01
CA PHE A 70 2.54 12.27 -8.10
C PHE A 70 1.88 12.47 -6.73
N SER A 71 2.03 13.66 -6.18
CA SER A 71 1.54 13.99 -4.83
C SER A 71 0.02 13.89 -4.72
N PHE A 72 -0.72 14.33 -5.74
CA PHE A 72 -2.18 14.26 -5.73
C PHE A 72 -2.71 12.83 -5.87
N ALA A 73 -2.03 11.94 -6.59
CA ALA A 73 -2.36 10.51 -6.59
C ALA A 73 -2.26 9.91 -5.17
N LEU A 74 -1.19 10.24 -4.45
CA LEU A 74 -0.94 9.77 -3.09
C LEU A 74 -1.86 10.45 -2.06
N ALA A 75 -2.21 11.71 -2.26
CA ALA A 75 -3.23 12.40 -1.47
C ALA A 75 -4.61 11.76 -1.67
N GLY A 76 -4.97 11.40 -2.91
CA GLY A 76 -6.16 10.61 -3.21
C GLY A 76 -6.16 9.27 -2.48
N MET A 77 -5.03 8.54 -2.51
CA MET A 77 -4.88 7.27 -1.80
C MET A 77 -5.05 7.42 -0.28
N MET A 78 -4.51 8.48 0.30
CA MET A 78 -4.73 8.81 1.71
C MET A 78 -6.22 9.09 1.99
N ALA A 79 -6.86 9.92 1.17
CA ALA A 79 -8.28 10.24 1.31
C ALA A 79 -9.17 8.99 1.14
N GLY A 80 -8.90 8.14 0.16
CA GLY A 80 -9.62 6.89 -0.07
C GLY A 80 -9.53 5.93 1.12
N ALA A 81 -8.33 5.75 1.68
CA ALA A 81 -8.12 4.92 2.86
C ALA A 81 -8.82 5.48 4.12
N MET A 82 -8.89 6.80 4.27
CA MET A 82 -9.51 7.44 5.43
C MET A 82 -11.04 7.54 5.33
N PHE A 83 -11.57 7.85 4.16
CA PHE A 83 -12.99 8.18 4.00
C PHE A 83 -13.80 7.09 3.28
N LEU A 84 -13.22 6.42 2.27
CA LEU A 84 -13.94 5.39 1.52
C LEU A 84 -13.78 4.00 2.13
N ALA A 85 -12.61 3.64 2.67
CA ALA A 85 -12.43 2.30 3.24
C ALA A 85 -13.42 1.98 4.37
N PRO A 86 -13.77 2.89 5.30
CA PRO A 86 -14.80 2.64 6.32
C PRO A 86 -16.19 2.36 5.75
N VAL A 87 -16.50 2.83 4.54
CA VAL A 87 -17.77 2.55 3.86
C VAL A 87 -17.95 1.05 3.61
N SER A 88 -16.86 0.28 3.52
CA SER A 88 -16.91 -1.18 3.39
C SER A 88 -17.64 -1.89 4.53
N ASP A 89 -17.63 -1.32 5.72
CA ASP A 89 -18.34 -1.87 6.87
C ASP A 89 -19.88 -1.64 6.77
N ILE A 90 -20.31 -0.75 5.86
CA ILE A 90 -21.73 -0.41 5.62
C ILE A 90 -22.27 -1.16 4.40
N ILE A 91 -21.57 -1.08 3.26
CA ILE A 91 -22.06 -1.65 1.98
C ILE A 91 -21.53 -3.05 1.68
N GLY A 92 -20.53 -3.52 2.43
CA GLY A 92 -19.81 -4.78 2.21
C GLY A 92 -18.47 -4.58 1.50
N ARG A 93 -17.50 -5.44 1.81
CA ARG A 93 -16.14 -5.34 1.27
C ARG A 93 -16.09 -5.66 -0.22
N ARG A 94 -16.82 -6.69 -0.65
CA ARG A 94 -16.93 -7.05 -2.06
C ARG A 94 -17.40 -5.88 -2.92
N LYS A 95 -18.48 -5.22 -2.51
CA LYS A 95 -19.05 -4.09 -3.25
C LYS A 95 -18.05 -2.93 -3.34
N LEU A 96 -17.38 -2.60 -2.23
CA LEU A 96 -16.42 -1.50 -2.25
C LEU A 96 -15.21 -1.83 -3.13
N ILE A 97 -14.69 -3.06 -3.10
CA ILE A 97 -13.58 -3.49 -3.99
C ILE A 97 -14.00 -3.31 -5.46
N ILE A 98 -15.18 -3.80 -5.85
CA ILE A 98 -15.67 -3.69 -7.24
C ILE A 98 -15.82 -2.22 -7.66
N LEU A 99 -16.43 -1.39 -6.81
CA LEU A 99 -16.59 0.04 -7.09
C LEU A 99 -15.23 0.76 -7.17
N SER A 100 -14.27 0.39 -6.34
CA SER A 100 -12.92 0.95 -6.36
C SER A 100 -12.19 0.57 -7.65
N ILE A 101 -12.24 -0.71 -8.08
CA ILE A 101 -11.64 -1.15 -9.34
C ILE A 101 -12.25 -0.40 -10.53
N LEU A 102 -13.58 -0.22 -10.54
CA LEU A 102 -14.29 0.55 -11.58
C LEU A 102 -13.82 2.01 -11.59
N LEU A 103 -13.77 2.65 -10.42
CA LEU A 103 -13.34 4.04 -10.27
C LEU A 103 -11.91 4.24 -10.76
N VAL A 104 -10.98 3.36 -10.34
CA VAL A 104 -9.58 3.36 -10.77
C VAL A 104 -9.49 3.16 -12.28
N GLY A 105 -10.12 2.12 -12.82
CA GLY A 105 -10.03 1.79 -14.23
C GLY A 105 -10.57 2.89 -15.14
N VAL A 106 -11.72 3.48 -14.81
CA VAL A 106 -12.28 4.62 -15.54
C VAL A 106 -11.36 5.83 -15.50
N SER A 107 -10.82 6.15 -14.30
CA SER A 107 -9.90 7.29 -14.14
C SER A 107 -8.62 7.10 -14.94
N ILE A 108 -8.06 5.88 -14.99
CA ILE A 108 -6.85 5.58 -15.76
C ILE A 108 -7.09 5.72 -17.26
N VAL A 109 -8.19 5.14 -17.78
CA VAL A 109 -8.57 5.28 -19.20
C VAL A 109 -8.77 6.75 -19.56
N TRP A 110 -9.39 7.52 -18.68
CA TRP A 110 -9.57 8.95 -18.93
C TRP A 110 -8.25 9.72 -18.89
N THR A 111 -7.31 9.33 -18.02
CA THR A 111 -5.96 9.91 -17.98
C THR A 111 -5.21 9.75 -19.30
N ALA A 112 -5.45 8.67 -20.06
CA ALA A 112 -4.87 8.48 -21.38
C ALA A 112 -5.26 9.59 -22.39
N ASN A 113 -6.37 10.29 -22.14
CA ASN A 113 -6.88 11.38 -22.98
C ASN A 113 -6.68 12.77 -22.36
N ALA A 114 -5.98 12.85 -21.21
CA ALA A 114 -5.74 14.12 -20.54
C ALA A 114 -4.76 14.99 -21.36
N ASN A 115 -5.06 16.29 -21.41
CA ASN A 115 -4.29 17.28 -22.18
C ASN A 115 -3.87 18.50 -21.33
N SER A 116 -4.14 18.47 -20.03
CA SER A 116 -3.78 19.55 -19.11
C SER A 116 -3.33 19.04 -17.77
N LEU A 117 -2.50 19.83 -17.08
CA LEU A 117 -2.07 19.55 -15.71
C LEU A 117 -3.24 19.32 -14.75
N THR A 118 -4.29 20.15 -14.86
CA THR A 118 -5.46 20.07 -13.98
C THR A 118 -6.21 18.75 -14.17
N GLU A 119 -6.38 18.29 -15.41
CA GLU A 119 -6.99 16.99 -15.70
C GLU A 119 -6.17 15.85 -15.09
N PHE A 120 -4.84 15.87 -15.26
CA PHE A 120 -3.96 14.89 -14.64
C PHE A 120 -4.11 14.88 -13.12
N ILE A 121 -4.04 16.04 -12.46
CA ILE A 121 -4.15 16.14 -11.00
C ILE A 121 -5.49 15.57 -10.52
N VAL A 122 -6.60 15.96 -11.14
CA VAL A 122 -7.94 15.51 -10.73
C VAL A 122 -8.09 13.99 -10.94
N LEU A 123 -7.70 13.49 -12.11
CA LEU A 123 -7.84 12.07 -12.44
C LEU A 123 -6.92 11.20 -11.58
N ARG A 124 -5.68 11.65 -11.31
CA ARG A 124 -4.76 10.97 -10.40
C ARG A 124 -5.25 10.95 -8.96
N PHE A 125 -5.88 12.05 -8.49
CA PHE A 125 -6.51 12.08 -7.18
C PHE A 125 -7.67 11.09 -7.09
N ILE A 126 -8.53 11.01 -8.12
CA ILE A 126 -9.67 10.09 -8.15
C ILE A 126 -9.20 8.64 -8.23
N SER A 127 -8.22 8.30 -9.09
CA SER A 127 -7.67 6.94 -9.14
C SER A 127 -7.03 6.56 -7.81
N GLY A 128 -6.27 7.48 -7.21
CA GLY A 128 -5.69 7.31 -5.88
C GLY A 128 -6.75 7.01 -4.82
N MET A 129 -7.89 7.72 -4.82
CA MET A 129 -8.99 7.45 -3.87
C MET A 129 -9.51 6.01 -3.98
N GLY A 130 -9.70 5.51 -5.20
CA GLY A 130 -10.10 4.13 -5.43
C GLY A 130 -9.05 3.14 -4.91
N ALA A 131 -7.78 3.35 -5.27
CA ALA A 131 -6.66 2.52 -4.85
C ALA A 131 -6.51 2.46 -3.32
N GLY A 132 -6.61 3.62 -2.64
CA GLY A 132 -6.53 3.68 -1.18
C GLY A 132 -7.64 2.94 -0.45
N ALA A 133 -8.87 3.03 -0.94
CA ALA A 133 -10.02 2.29 -0.41
C ALA A 133 -9.85 0.77 -0.63
N MET A 134 -9.41 0.38 -1.82
CA MET A 134 -9.21 -1.00 -2.21
C MET A 134 -8.10 -1.68 -1.40
N LEU A 135 -6.96 -1.01 -1.19
CA LEU A 135 -5.83 -1.53 -0.43
C LEU A 135 -6.22 -1.97 0.99
N ALA A 136 -7.00 -1.16 1.69
CA ALA A 136 -7.48 -1.51 3.03
C ALA A 136 -8.43 -2.72 3.02
N CYS A 137 -9.33 -2.79 2.04
CA CYS A 137 -10.31 -3.88 1.90
C CYS A 137 -9.66 -5.20 1.51
N GLN A 138 -8.66 -5.20 0.61
CA GLN A 138 -7.94 -6.38 0.15
C GLN A 138 -7.18 -7.05 1.29
N ALA A 139 -6.39 -6.28 2.05
CA ALA A 139 -5.62 -6.81 3.18
C ALA A 139 -6.53 -7.43 4.24
N THR A 140 -7.67 -6.77 4.50
CA THR A 140 -8.63 -7.26 5.48
C THR A 140 -9.37 -8.51 4.99
N LEU A 141 -9.79 -8.54 3.72
CA LEU A 141 -10.45 -9.70 3.14
C LEU A 141 -9.52 -10.91 3.09
N ALA A 142 -8.26 -10.73 2.69
CA ALA A 142 -7.26 -11.79 2.71
C ALA A 142 -7.02 -12.34 4.12
N ALA A 143 -6.95 -11.46 5.12
CA ALA A 143 -6.81 -11.86 6.52
C ALA A 143 -8.02 -12.66 7.02
N GLU A 144 -9.26 -12.30 6.62
CA GLU A 144 -10.49 -12.98 7.02
C GLU A 144 -10.66 -14.36 6.39
N TYR A 145 -10.17 -14.55 5.18
CA TYR A 145 -10.21 -15.84 4.47
C TYR A 145 -9.00 -16.72 4.76
N SER A 146 -8.04 -16.26 5.56
CA SER A 146 -6.83 -17.01 5.89
C SER A 146 -6.89 -17.60 7.30
N PRO A 147 -6.55 -18.90 7.47
CA PRO A 147 -6.38 -19.51 8.79
C PRO A 147 -5.38 -18.71 9.63
N GLU A 148 -5.57 -18.72 10.95
CA GLU A 148 -4.74 -17.93 11.88
C GLU A 148 -3.24 -18.14 11.67
N ARG A 149 -2.83 -19.41 11.49
CA ARG A 149 -1.42 -19.79 11.25
C ARG A 149 -0.82 -19.17 9.98
N PHE A 150 -1.65 -18.83 8.96
CA PHE A 150 -1.21 -18.28 7.68
C PHE A 150 -1.63 -16.82 7.48
N ARG A 151 -2.41 -16.22 8.38
CA ARG A 151 -2.98 -14.88 8.26
C ARG A 151 -1.93 -13.80 7.98
N ALA A 152 -0.86 -13.79 8.79
CA ALA A 152 0.23 -12.84 8.59
C ALA A 152 0.96 -13.05 7.24
N ALA A 153 1.17 -14.31 6.84
CA ALA A 153 1.79 -14.63 5.56
C ALA A 153 0.92 -14.21 4.38
N SER A 154 -0.39 -14.45 4.45
CA SER A 154 -1.35 -14.04 3.41
C SER A 154 -1.39 -12.52 3.23
N VAL A 155 -1.40 -11.77 4.33
CA VAL A 155 -1.33 -10.30 4.28
C VAL A 155 0.01 -9.85 3.67
N ALA A 156 1.13 -10.48 4.03
CA ALA A 156 2.44 -10.17 3.46
C ALA A 156 2.48 -10.46 1.95
N VAL A 157 1.91 -11.58 1.51
CA VAL A 157 1.77 -11.92 0.09
C VAL A 157 0.96 -10.84 -0.64
N VAL A 158 -0.22 -10.48 -0.12
CA VAL A 158 -1.05 -9.44 -0.74
C VAL A 158 -0.32 -8.10 -0.81
N THR A 159 0.35 -7.69 0.26
CA THR A 159 1.06 -6.40 0.29
C THR A 159 2.29 -6.38 -0.62
N SER A 160 2.92 -7.52 -0.90
CA SER A 160 3.99 -7.63 -1.91
C SER A 160 3.51 -7.40 -3.34
N GLY A 161 2.18 -7.43 -3.56
CA GLY A 161 1.58 -7.11 -4.86
C GLY A 161 1.93 -5.70 -5.34
N TYR A 162 1.99 -4.72 -4.45
CA TYR A 162 2.30 -3.34 -4.84
C TYR A 162 3.67 -3.19 -5.53
N PRO A 163 4.80 -3.60 -4.95
CA PRO A 163 6.08 -3.56 -5.66
C PRO A 163 6.16 -4.53 -6.85
N LEU A 164 5.43 -5.64 -6.85
CA LEU A 164 5.33 -6.51 -8.03
C LEU A 164 4.59 -5.80 -9.18
N GLY A 165 3.53 -5.05 -8.88
CA GLY A 165 2.86 -4.20 -9.86
C GLY A 165 3.77 -3.12 -10.43
N ALA A 166 4.62 -2.52 -9.58
CA ALA A 166 5.63 -1.56 -10.02
C ALA A 166 6.69 -2.17 -10.94
N VAL A 167 7.12 -3.42 -10.67
CA VAL A 167 8.00 -4.17 -11.59
C VAL A 167 7.30 -4.36 -12.95
N MET A 168 6.04 -4.79 -12.94
CA MET A 168 5.25 -4.92 -14.17
C MET A 168 5.13 -3.59 -14.92
N THR A 169 4.98 -2.47 -14.22
CA THR A 169 4.93 -1.15 -14.83
C THR A 169 6.19 -0.85 -15.64
N GLY A 170 7.37 -1.05 -15.05
CA GLY A 170 8.64 -0.84 -15.76
C GLY A 170 8.80 -1.76 -16.97
N PHE A 171 8.43 -3.04 -16.81
CA PHE A 171 8.47 -4.02 -17.89
C PHE A 171 7.54 -3.64 -19.06
N PHE A 172 6.27 -3.33 -18.79
CA PHE A 172 5.34 -2.95 -19.84
C PHE A 172 5.66 -1.57 -20.44
N ALA A 173 6.24 -0.65 -19.67
CA ALA A 173 6.69 0.62 -20.21
C ALA A 173 7.73 0.42 -21.32
N SER A 174 8.70 -0.47 -21.11
CA SER A 174 9.72 -0.77 -22.13
C SER A 174 9.15 -1.37 -23.42
N LEU A 175 8.00 -2.05 -23.34
CA LEU A 175 7.32 -2.65 -24.49
C LEU A 175 6.33 -1.69 -25.19
N ILE A 176 5.56 -0.93 -24.41
CA ILE A 176 4.42 -0.16 -24.91
C ILE A 176 4.85 1.25 -25.34
N MET A 177 5.72 1.90 -24.59
CA MET A 177 6.07 3.30 -24.84
C MET A 177 6.74 3.57 -26.21
N PRO A 178 7.61 2.69 -26.74
CA PRO A 178 8.22 2.94 -28.05
C PRO A 178 7.21 3.01 -29.20
N GLU A 179 6.10 2.28 -29.15
CA GLU A 179 5.11 2.20 -30.21
C GLU A 179 3.86 3.05 -29.94
N PHE A 180 3.38 3.07 -28.70
CA PHE A 180 2.10 3.68 -28.32
C PHE A 180 2.24 4.93 -27.45
N GLY A 181 3.47 5.30 -27.10
CA GLY A 181 3.76 6.42 -26.23
C GLY A 181 3.18 6.26 -24.80
N TRP A 182 3.22 7.34 -24.01
CA TRP A 182 2.75 7.33 -22.64
C TRP A 182 1.22 7.09 -22.51
N ARG A 183 0.45 7.52 -23.51
CA ARG A 183 -0.99 7.27 -23.55
C ARG A 183 -1.31 5.78 -23.62
N GLY A 184 -0.51 5.02 -24.36
CA GLY A 184 -0.63 3.56 -24.45
C GLY A 184 -0.51 2.87 -23.11
N MET A 185 0.36 3.36 -22.21
CA MET A 185 0.49 2.81 -20.85
C MET A 185 -0.80 2.97 -20.03
N PHE A 186 -1.44 4.15 -20.09
CA PHE A 186 -2.70 4.37 -19.39
C PHE A 186 -3.87 3.62 -20.02
N TRP A 187 -3.93 3.53 -21.37
CA TRP A 187 -4.92 2.70 -22.04
C TRP A 187 -4.77 1.23 -21.62
N PHE A 188 -3.58 0.68 -21.67
CA PHE A 188 -3.31 -0.70 -21.27
C PHE A 188 -3.70 -0.96 -19.81
N GLY A 189 -3.20 -0.15 -18.89
CA GLY A 189 -3.49 -0.29 -17.45
C GLY A 189 -4.97 -0.13 -17.14
N GLY A 190 -5.62 0.85 -17.75
CA GLY A 190 -7.04 1.14 -17.54
C GLY A 190 -7.95 0.03 -18.07
N VAL A 191 -7.73 -0.47 -19.30
CA VAL A 191 -8.49 -1.58 -19.87
C VAL A 191 -8.28 -2.86 -19.06
N LEU A 192 -7.05 -3.17 -18.66
CA LEU A 192 -6.75 -4.31 -17.80
C LEU A 192 -7.49 -4.21 -16.45
N THR A 193 -7.46 -3.02 -15.82
CA THR A 193 -8.16 -2.78 -14.56
C THR A 193 -9.68 -2.91 -14.73
N LEU A 194 -10.26 -2.39 -15.80
CA LEU A 194 -11.70 -2.54 -16.08
C LEU A 194 -12.10 -3.99 -16.35
N ALA A 195 -11.26 -4.77 -17.04
CA ALA A 195 -11.51 -6.20 -17.22
C ALA A 195 -11.58 -6.94 -15.88
N MET A 196 -10.81 -6.49 -14.88
CA MET A 196 -10.83 -7.07 -13.54
C MET A 196 -12.11 -6.75 -12.75
N VAL A 197 -12.92 -5.78 -13.15
CA VAL A 197 -14.27 -5.58 -12.59
C VAL A 197 -15.12 -6.84 -12.77
N VAL A 198 -15.07 -7.45 -13.97
CA VAL A 198 -15.81 -8.68 -14.26
C VAL A 198 -15.28 -9.84 -13.42
N VAL A 199 -13.96 -9.97 -13.31
CA VAL A 199 -13.32 -11.02 -12.50
C VAL A 199 -13.68 -10.85 -11.02
N ALA A 200 -13.63 -9.63 -10.49
CA ALA A 200 -14.00 -9.33 -9.12
C ALA A 200 -15.50 -9.62 -8.87
N TRP A 201 -16.35 -9.25 -9.81
CA TRP A 201 -17.79 -9.50 -9.72
C TRP A 201 -18.13 -11.00 -9.68
N LEU A 202 -17.43 -11.82 -10.44
CA LEU A 202 -17.66 -13.26 -10.52
C LEU A 202 -17.03 -14.05 -9.38
N LEU A 203 -15.82 -13.67 -8.95
CA LEU A 203 -14.97 -14.54 -8.12
C LEU A 203 -14.75 -14.05 -6.70
N ILE A 204 -14.85 -12.75 -6.42
CA ILE A 204 -14.66 -12.24 -5.05
C ILE A 204 -15.89 -12.54 -4.19
N PRO A 205 -15.73 -13.28 -3.09
CA PRO A 205 -16.80 -13.47 -2.13
C PRO A 205 -16.97 -12.25 -1.22
N GLU A 206 -18.12 -12.15 -0.55
CA GLU A 206 -18.31 -11.15 0.49
C GLU A 206 -17.62 -11.56 1.79
N SER A 207 -17.30 -10.60 2.64
CA SER A 207 -16.77 -10.83 3.98
C SER A 207 -17.77 -11.60 4.85
N LEU A 208 -17.31 -12.71 5.43
CA LEU A 208 -18.13 -13.48 6.39
C LEU A 208 -18.48 -12.63 7.62
N LYS A 209 -17.50 -11.84 8.11
CA LYS A 209 -17.72 -10.92 9.22
C LYS A 209 -18.84 -9.93 8.92
N TYR A 210 -18.81 -9.31 7.74
CA TYR A 210 -19.87 -8.40 7.31
C TYR A 210 -21.25 -9.10 7.26
N LEU A 211 -21.32 -10.31 6.72
CA LEU A 211 -22.59 -11.07 6.63
C LEU A 211 -23.15 -11.42 8.01
N PHE A 212 -22.32 -11.78 8.97
CA PHE A 212 -22.73 -12.07 10.34
C PHE A 212 -23.16 -10.82 11.13
N GLU A 213 -22.44 -9.70 10.98
CA GLU A 213 -22.69 -8.48 11.76
C GLU A 213 -23.86 -7.67 11.21
N ARG A 214 -23.93 -7.48 9.88
CA ARG A 214 -24.93 -6.61 9.24
C ARG A 214 -26.20 -7.32 8.80
N ARG A 215 -26.15 -8.64 8.61
CA ARG A 215 -27.28 -9.48 8.24
C ARG A 215 -28.12 -8.91 7.10
N PRO A 216 -27.51 -8.62 5.92
CA PRO A 216 -28.28 -8.17 4.77
C PRO A 216 -29.30 -9.24 4.35
N GLU A 217 -30.20 -8.89 3.42
CA GLU A 217 -31.14 -9.85 2.85
C GLU A 217 -30.42 -11.11 2.35
N ASN A 218 -31.00 -12.28 2.66
CA ASN A 218 -30.45 -13.60 2.32
C ASN A 218 -29.04 -13.88 2.89
N ALA A 219 -28.70 -13.27 4.05
CA ALA A 219 -27.36 -13.43 4.64
C ALA A 219 -27.03 -14.90 4.93
N LEU A 220 -27.98 -15.69 5.44
CA LEU A 220 -27.78 -17.12 5.72
C LEU A 220 -27.45 -17.91 4.45
N GLU A 221 -28.21 -17.69 3.38
CA GLU A 221 -27.97 -18.34 2.09
C GLU A 221 -26.59 -17.99 1.53
N ARG A 222 -26.24 -16.68 1.56
CA ARG A 222 -24.94 -16.20 1.10
C ARG A 222 -23.78 -16.76 1.92
N VAL A 223 -23.95 -16.88 3.24
CA VAL A 223 -22.95 -17.54 4.11
C VAL A 223 -22.82 -19.00 3.72
N ASN A 224 -23.92 -19.74 3.54
CA ASN A 224 -23.88 -21.15 3.20
C ASN A 224 -23.24 -21.41 1.85
N VAL A 225 -23.48 -20.58 0.83
CA VAL A 225 -22.78 -20.66 -0.46
C VAL A 225 -21.26 -20.48 -0.29
N ILE A 226 -20.84 -19.58 0.60
CA ILE A 226 -19.39 -19.41 0.88
C ILE A 226 -18.85 -20.63 1.62
N LEU A 227 -19.55 -21.15 2.63
CA LEU A 227 -19.17 -22.32 3.39
C LEU A 227 -19.01 -23.57 2.51
N GLU A 228 -19.96 -23.80 1.58
CA GLU A 228 -19.88 -24.88 0.60
C GLU A 228 -18.62 -24.79 -0.27
N LYS A 229 -18.32 -23.57 -0.78
CA LYS A 229 -17.07 -23.33 -1.56
C LYS A 229 -15.81 -23.53 -0.70
N LEU A 230 -15.89 -23.27 0.59
CA LEU A 230 -14.82 -23.53 1.55
C LEU A 230 -14.75 -25.02 1.99
N LYS A 231 -15.71 -25.85 1.54
CA LYS A 231 -15.89 -27.26 1.97
C LYS A 231 -16.09 -27.37 3.48
N LYS A 232 -16.92 -26.49 4.04
CA LYS A 232 -17.28 -26.42 5.47
C LYS A 232 -18.76 -26.76 5.65
N PRO A 233 -19.16 -27.22 6.84
CA PRO A 233 -20.58 -27.47 7.16
C PRO A 233 -21.41 -26.18 6.99
N THR A 234 -22.58 -26.32 6.40
CA THR A 234 -23.57 -25.24 6.30
C THR A 234 -24.25 -24.98 7.65
N LEU A 235 -24.70 -23.75 7.85
CA LEU A 235 -25.39 -23.34 9.07
C LEU A 235 -26.91 -23.44 8.88
N ALA A 236 -27.62 -23.97 9.88
CA ALA A 236 -29.07 -23.96 9.91
C ALA A 236 -29.67 -22.58 10.22
N ALA A 237 -28.94 -21.76 10.99
CA ALA A 237 -29.29 -20.39 11.33
C ALA A 237 -28.05 -19.55 11.53
N LEU A 238 -28.15 -18.24 11.32
CA LEU A 238 -27.04 -17.34 11.65
C LEU A 238 -26.85 -17.32 13.17
N PRO A 239 -25.60 -17.53 13.66
CA PRO A 239 -25.32 -17.52 15.09
C PRO A 239 -25.73 -16.17 15.70
N VAL A 240 -26.21 -16.22 16.95
CA VAL A 240 -26.52 -15.02 17.70
C VAL A 240 -25.20 -14.35 18.04
N VAL A 241 -24.89 -13.28 17.33
CA VAL A 241 -23.74 -12.45 17.61
C VAL A 241 -24.20 -11.39 18.61
N GLU A 242 -23.63 -11.37 19.81
CA GLU A 242 -23.65 -10.15 20.58
C GLU A 242 -22.92 -9.10 19.73
N VAL A 243 -23.70 -8.23 19.09
CA VAL A 243 -23.17 -6.97 18.59
C VAL A 243 -22.66 -6.29 19.84
N GLN A 244 -21.37 -6.50 20.15
CA GLN A 244 -20.70 -5.58 21.07
C GLN A 244 -21.01 -4.23 20.45
N HIS A 245 -21.96 -3.50 21.07
CA HIS A 245 -22.15 -2.10 20.77
C HIS A 245 -20.73 -1.53 20.90
N LYS A 246 -20.04 -1.40 19.75
CA LYS A 246 -18.86 -0.54 19.69
C LYS A 246 -19.37 0.72 20.33
N GLU A 247 -18.86 0.97 21.54
CA GLU A 247 -19.14 2.17 22.29
C GLU A 247 -19.34 3.29 21.28
N GLN A 248 -20.54 3.83 21.34
CA GLN A 248 -21.05 4.96 20.57
C GLN A 248 -19.91 5.75 19.95
N HIS A 249 -20.00 5.97 18.65
CA HIS A 249 -19.29 7.00 17.89
C HIS A 249 -18.36 7.85 18.80
N SER A 250 -17.24 7.27 19.24
CA SER A 250 -16.22 8.09 19.82
C SER A 250 -15.80 9.01 18.68
N ASN A 251 -16.15 10.28 18.78
CA ASN A 251 -15.84 11.29 17.79
C ASN A 251 -14.39 11.07 17.36
N PHE A 252 -14.13 11.02 16.05
CA PHE A 252 -12.79 10.91 15.47
C PHE A 252 -11.74 11.71 16.26
N PHE A 253 -12.09 12.91 16.74
CA PHE A 253 -11.30 13.74 17.63
C PHE A 253 -11.07 13.15 19.03
N GLN A 254 -12.06 12.48 19.62
CA GLN A 254 -11.90 11.86 20.94
C GLN A 254 -10.92 10.69 20.91
N VAL A 255 -10.92 9.93 19.83
CA VAL A 255 -9.96 8.83 19.65
C VAL A 255 -8.55 9.37 19.43
N MET A 256 -8.40 10.43 18.63
CA MET A 256 -7.14 11.12 18.46
C MET A 256 -6.62 11.68 19.79
N LEU A 257 -7.48 12.26 20.61
CA LEU A 257 -7.13 12.76 21.94
C LEU A 257 -6.63 11.63 22.87
N LYS A 258 -7.22 10.42 22.79
CA LYS A 258 -6.72 9.25 23.54
C LYS A 258 -5.30 8.86 23.13
N LEU A 259 -4.96 8.94 21.84
CA LEU A 259 -3.60 8.67 21.34
C LEU A 259 -2.58 9.74 21.77
N LEU A 260 -3.04 10.98 21.94
CA LEU A 260 -2.22 12.11 22.38
C LEU A 260 -2.27 12.32 23.92
N ALA A 261 -2.91 11.41 24.65
CA ALA A 261 -2.88 11.42 26.11
C ALA A 261 -1.41 11.33 26.64
N PRO A 262 -1.10 11.93 27.78
CA PRO A 262 0.28 12.00 28.32
C PRO A 262 1.02 10.66 28.30
N GLU A 263 0.31 9.56 28.51
CA GLU A 263 0.87 8.20 28.56
C GLU A 263 1.34 7.68 27.19
N HIS A 264 0.74 8.15 26.11
CA HIS A 264 0.96 7.62 24.77
C HIS A 264 1.56 8.65 23.78
N ARG A 265 1.44 9.95 24.08
CA ARG A 265 1.78 11.04 23.14
C ARG A 265 3.19 10.94 22.56
N MET A 266 4.19 10.65 23.39
CA MET A 266 5.58 10.57 22.93
C MET A 266 5.77 9.41 21.94
N LYS A 267 5.25 8.22 22.28
CA LYS A 267 5.30 7.06 21.39
C LYS A 267 4.54 7.31 20.10
N THR A 268 3.38 7.97 20.18
CA THR A 268 2.53 8.31 19.04
C THR A 268 3.23 9.29 18.10
N LEU A 269 3.73 10.41 18.64
CA LEU A 269 4.43 11.42 17.82
C LEU A 269 5.72 10.86 17.21
N THR A 270 6.49 10.09 17.97
CA THR A 270 7.69 9.39 17.50
C THR A 270 7.36 8.46 16.33
N LEU A 271 6.30 7.66 16.45
CA LEU A 271 5.88 6.74 15.40
C LEU A 271 5.37 7.48 14.16
N TRP A 272 4.54 8.52 14.33
CA TRP A 272 4.04 9.33 13.23
C TRP A 272 5.17 10.02 12.45
N THR A 273 6.14 10.58 13.16
CA THR A 273 7.32 11.22 12.53
C THR A 273 8.17 10.18 11.79
N ALA A 274 8.38 9.00 12.35
CA ALA A 274 9.12 7.94 11.68
C ALA A 274 8.42 7.51 10.37
N PHE A 275 7.09 7.31 10.40
CA PHE A 275 6.33 7.00 9.20
C PHE A 275 6.39 8.14 8.17
N PHE A 276 6.18 9.38 8.58
CA PHE A 276 6.26 10.55 7.70
C PHE A 276 7.59 10.61 6.94
N LEU A 277 8.71 10.51 7.67
CA LEU A 277 10.04 10.60 7.09
C LEU A 277 10.36 9.42 6.15
N CYS A 278 10.04 8.19 6.57
CA CYS A 278 10.28 7.02 5.75
C CYS A 278 9.36 6.98 4.52
N PHE A 279 8.09 7.37 4.64
CA PHE A 279 7.19 7.51 3.49
C PHE A 279 7.68 8.56 2.50
N SER A 280 8.18 9.72 2.98
CA SER A 280 8.71 10.77 2.12
C SER A 280 9.84 10.26 1.22
N THR A 281 10.82 9.55 1.79
CA THR A 281 11.92 8.97 1.03
C THR A 281 11.46 7.85 0.10
N LEU A 282 10.60 6.94 0.58
CA LEU A 282 10.12 5.82 -0.23
C LEU A 282 9.42 6.32 -1.50
N TYR A 283 8.46 7.25 -1.35
CA TYR A 283 7.69 7.73 -2.49
C TYR A 283 8.46 8.73 -3.37
N PHE A 284 9.48 9.42 -2.84
CA PHE A 284 10.48 10.10 -3.66
C PHE A 284 11.16 9.11 -4.61
N LEU A 285 11.74 8.04 -4.09
CA LEU A 285 12.43 7.02 -4.91
C LEU A 285 11.47 6.38 -5.92
N MET A 286 10.28 5.97 -5.48
CA MET A 286 9.29 5.35 -6.37
C MET A 286 8.79 6.28 -7.48
N SER A 287 8.75 7.59 -7.26
CA SER A 287 8.23 8.53 -8.24
C SER A 287 9.32 9.05 -9.19
N TRP A 288 10.53 9.24 -8.70
CA TRP A 288 11.54 10.02 -9.42
C TRP A 288 12.73 9.23 -9.97
N ILE A 289 12.94 7.95 -9.55
CA ILE A 289 14.09 7.17 -10.08
C ILE A 289 14.16 7.18 -11.61
N PRO A 290 13.08 6.87 -12.39
CA PRO A 290 13.17 6.89 -13.84
C PRO A 290 13.58 8.25 -14.39
N SER A 291 12.86 9.30 -13.98
CA SER A 291 13.09 10.67 -14.47
C SER A 291 14.47 11.22 -14.10
N LEU A 292 14.97 10.94 -12.89
CA LEU A 292 16.31 11.36 -12.46
C LEU A 292 17.42 10.68 -13.27
N MET A 293 17.24 9.40 -13.63
CA MET A 293 18.16 8.72 -14.54
C MET A 293 18.16 9.40 -15.91
N GLU A 294 16.99 9.73 -16.47
CA GLU A 294 16.88 10.42 -17.75
C GLU A 294 17.47 11.84 -17.70
N TYR A 295 17.21 12.62 -16.66
CA TYR A 295 17.81 13.95 -16.46
C TYR A 295 19.33 13.90 -16.30
N SER A 296 19.87 12.76 -15.87
CA SER A 296 21.32 12.51 -15.79
C SER A 296 21.93 12.03 -17.11
N GLY A 297 21.15 12.01 -18.21
CA GLY A 297 21.62 11.68 -19.55
C GLY A 297 21.52 10.19 -19.92
N TYR A 298 20.89 9.36 -19.08
CA TYR A 298 20.63 7.96 -19.45
C TYR A 298 19.36 7.86 -20.32
N SER A 299 19.25 6.77 -21.08
CA SER A 299 18.02 6.52 -21.87
C SER A 299 16.84 6.19 -20.96
N ALA A 300 15.62 6.42 -21.44
CA ALA A 300 14.38 6.05 -20.74
C ALA A 300 14.36 4.55 -20.37
N SER A 301 14.86 3.68 -21.25
CA SER A 301 14.98 2.23 -20.96
C SER A 301 15.82 1.96 -19.70
N ILE A 302 16.94 2.64 -19.53
CA ILE A 302 17.80 2.50 -18.34
C ILE A 302 17.07 3.03 -17.10
N GLY A 303 16.29 4.11 -17.22
CA GLY A 303 15.41 4.60 -16.16
C GLY A 303 14.36 3.57 -15.73
N HIS A 304 13.73 2.90 -16.70
CA HIS A 304 12.78 1.80 -16.44
C HIS A 304 13.47 0.60 -15.78
N ASP A 305 14.66 0.21 -16.24
CA ASP A 305 15.43 -0.88 -15.63
C ASP A 305 15.80 -0.56 -14.17
N ALA A 306 16.26 0.65 -13.90
CA ALA A 306 16.55 1.11 -12.55
C ALA A 306 15.32 1.01 -11.65
N PHE A 307 14.16 1.41 -12.14
CA PHE A 307 12.89 1.30 -11.43
C PHE A 307 12.50 -0.17 -11.16
N ILE A 308 12.68 -1.05 -12.13
CA ILE A 308 12.45 -2.51 -11.98
C ILE A 308 13.35 -3.06 -10.87
N TRP A 309 14.68 -2.78 -10.94
CA TRP A 309 15.63 -3.26 -9.94
C TRP A 309 15.32 -2.75 -8.53
N PHE A 310 14.92 -1.48 -8.38
CA PHE A 310 14.50 -0.93 -7.10
C PHE A 310 13.32 -1.70 -6.51
N ASN A 311 12.30 -2.00 -7.32
CA ASN A 311 11.09 -2.69 -6.85
C ASN A 311 11.31 -4.20 -6.63
N ILE A 312 12.16 -4.87 -7.43
CA ILE A 312 12.61 -6.24 -7.14
C ILE A 312 13.32 -6.26 -5.78
N GLY A 313 14.21 -5.31 -5.54
CA GLY A 313 14.82 -5.12 -4.23
C GLY A 313 13.78 -4.95 -3.14
N GLY A 314 12.74 -4.17 -3.40
CA GLY A 314 11.63 -3.96 -2.47
C GLY A 314 10.92 -5.24 -2.07
N VAL A 315 10.61 -6.12 -3.03
CA VAL A 315 10.02 -7.44 -2.75
C VAL A 315 10.96 -8.27 -1.87
N LEU A 316 12.23 -8.34 -2.22
CA LEU A 316 13.23 -9.08 -1.45
C LEU A 316 13.38 -8.52 -0.04
N GLY A 317 13.34 -7.19 0.13
CA GLY A 317 13.41 -6.50 1.42
C GLY A 317 12.23 -6.83 2.35
N ILE A 318 11.02 -6.91 1.82
CA ILE A 318 9.82 -7.31 2.57
C ILE A 318 10.01 -8.72 3.16
N TYR A 319 10.43 -9.68 2.36
CA TYR A 319 10.65 -11.06 2.81
C TYR A 319 11.86 -11.18 3.75
N LEU A 320 12.94 -10.43 3.48
CA LEU A 320 14.09 -10.36 4.37
C LEU A 320 13.68 -9.88 5.75
N MET A 321 12.89 -8.80 5.83
CA MET A 321 12.38 -8.26 7.10
C MET A 321 11.50 -9.27 7.82
N ALA A 322 10.60 -9.95 7.11
CA ALA A 322 9.73 -10.97 7.68
C ALA A 322 10.54 -12.13 8.31
N GLY A 323 11.58 -12.61 7.62
CA GLY A 323 12.46 -13.67 8.11
C GLY A 323 13.31 -13.25 9.32
N LEU A 324 13.90 -12.07 9.26
CA LEU A 324 14.79 -11.57 10.31
C LEU A 324 14.02 -11.16 11.58
N SER A 325 12.78 -10.66 11.45
CA SER A 325 11.95 -10.19 12.57
C SER A 325 11.63 -11.27 13.60
N THR A 326 11.82 -12.55 13.24
CA THR A 326 11.66 -13.70 14.17
C THR A 326 12.82 -13.88 15.13
N ARG A 327 14.01 -13.33 14.81
CA ARG A 327 15.26 -13.58 15.56
C ARG A 327 15.79 -12.33 16.25
N TRP A 328 15.53 -11.15 15.72
CA TRP A 328 16.13 -9.90 16.16
C TRP A 328 15.08 -8.91 16.67
N LYS A 329 15.49 -7.94 17.49
CA LYS A 329 14.61 -6.85 17.94
C LYS A 329 14.19 -6.00 16.75
N LEU A 330 12.89 -5.81 16.62
CA LEU A 330 12.27 -5.13 15.48
C LEU A 330 12.78 -3.69 15.30
N SER A 331 12.88 -2.92 16.40
CA SER A 331 13.40 -1.54 16.34
C SER A 331 14.85 -1.46 15.86
N ASN A 332 15.70 -2.42 16.27
CA ASN A 332 17.10 -2.45 15.83
C ASN A 332 17.20 -2.74 14.33
N MET A 333 16.34 -3.62 13.82
CA MET A 333 16.33 -3.97 12.41
C MET A 333 15.84 -2.81 11.54
N VAL A 334 14.76 -2.15 11.95
CA VAL A 334 14.28 -0.96 11.25
C VAL A 334 15.37 0.11 11.20
N PHE A 335 16.04 0.35 12.33
CA PHE A 335 17.17 1.28 12.37
C PHE A 335 18.30 0.87 11.43
N LEU A 336 18.76 -0.38 11.52
CA LEU A 336 19.86 -0.87 10.69
C LEU A 336 19.53 -0.77 9.18
N LEU A 337 18.37 -1.28 8.78
CA LEU A 337 17.98 -1.28 7.37
C LEU A 337 17.75 0.14 6.85
N SER A 338 17.07 1.01 7.60
CA SER A 338 16.83 2.39 7.20
C SER A 338 18.10 3.22 7.12
N THR A 339 18.99 3.09 8.10
CA THR A 339 20.28 3.80 8.09
C THR A 339 21.19 3.26 6.98
N SER A 340 21.24 1.95 6.78
CA SER A 340 21.99 1.36 5.67
C SER A 340 21.44 1.79 4.30
N SER A 341 20.10 1.94 4.18
CA SER A 341 19.49 2.50 2.97
C SER A 341 19.95 3.94 2.72
N ALA A 342 19.93 4.78 3.75
CA ALA A 342 20.42 6.16 3.67
C ALA A 342 21.91 6.22 3.26
N VAL A 343 22.76 5.38 3.85
CA VAL A 343 24.16 5.24 3.45
C VAL A 343 24.27 4.78 1.99
N GLY A 344 23.48 3.79 1.58
CA GLY A 344 23.42 3.33 0.19
C GLY A 344 23.04 4.45 -0.78
N MET A 345 22.09 5.32 -0.41
CA MET A 345 21.70 6.48 -1.21
C MET A 345 22.87 7.48 -1.36
N VAL A 346 23.62 7.73 -0.28
CA VAL A 346 24.81 8.59 -0.34
C VAL A 346 25.91 7.96 -1.19
N ILE A 347 26.14 6.65 -1.05
CA ILE A 347 27.12 5.93 -1.91
C ILE A 347 26.70 6.01 -3.38
N PHE A 348 25.39 5.84 -3.68
CA PHE A 348 24.88 5.98 -5.04
C PHE A 348 25.13 7.38 -5.62
N ALA A 349 24.95 8.43 -4.81
CA ALA A 349 25.17 9.82 -5.22
C ALA A 349 26.61 10.11 -5.66
N TYR A 350 27.58 9.41 -5.09
CA TYR A 350 29.00 9.56 -5.42
C TYR A 350 29.57 8.39 -6.25
N ALA A 351 28.72 7.46 -6.66
CA ALA A 351 29.17 6.29 -7.43
C ALA A 351 29.70 6.72 -8.81
N PRO A 352 30.78 6.10 -9.31
CA PRO A 352 31.25 6.36 -10.66
C PRO A 352 30.17 5.96 -11.69
N ASN A 353 30.23 6.56 -12.88
CA ASN A 353 29.30 6.30 -13.97
C ASN A 353 29.50 4.88 -14.55
N ASN A 354 29.18 3.87 -13.74
CA ASN A 354 29.22 2.45 -14.10
C ASN A 354 27.80 1.89 -13.92
N LEU A 355 27.15 1.59 -15.04
CA LEU A 355 25.74 1.17 -15.05
C LEU A 355 25.49 -0.08 -14.18
N ALA A 356 26.36 -1.08 -14.23
CA ALA A 356 26.20 -2.30 -13.43
C ALA A 356 26.26 -2.00 -11.93
N LEU A 357 27.19 -1.13 -11.50
CA LEU A 357 27.29 -0.69 -10.11
C LEU A 357 26.04 0.11 -9.68
N LEU A 358 25.58 1.03 -10.52
CA LEU A 358 24.38 1.83 -10.23
C LEU A 358 23.14 0.95 -10.08
N MET A 359 22.94 -0.04 -10.96
CA MET A 359 21.81 -0.99 -10.86
C MET A 359 21.91 -1.86 -9.60
N ALA A 360 23.10 -2.32 -9.25
CA ALA A 360 23.34 -3.08 -8.01
C ALA A 360 23.05 -2.25 -6.76
N LEU A 361 23.45 -0.98 -6.74
CA LEU A 361 23.15 -0.06 -5.63
C LEU A 361 21.67 0.24 -5.52
N ILE A 362 20.98 0.46 -6.65
CA ILE A 362 19.52 0.68 -6.67
C ILE A 362 18.77 -0.55 -6.14
N LEU A 363 19.15 -1.75 -6.55
CA LEU A 363 18.60 -3.00 -6.01
C LEU A 363 18.82 -3.08 -4.49
N LEU A 364 20.03 -2.81 -4.03
CA LEU A 364 20.37 -2.82 -2.60
C LEU A 364 19.57 -1.78 -1.81
N ILE A 365 19.46 -0.55 -2.33
CA ILE A 365 18.64 0.51 -1.74
C ILE A 365 17.19 0.03 -1.64
N GLY A 366 16.65 -0.60 -2.68
CA GLY A 366 15.30 -1.17 -2.67
C GLY A 366 15.09 -2.20 -1.55
N ILE A 367 16.04 -3.15 -1.39
CA ILE A 367 16.02 -4.17 -0.33
C ILE A 367 15.99 -3.49 1.06
N LEU A 368 16.89 -2.57 1.29
CA LEU A 368 17.08 -1.92 2.58
C LEU A 368 15.92 -0.97 2.91
N GLN A 369 15.45 -0.20 1.93
CA GLN A 369 14.37 0.76 2.05
C GLN A 369 13.04 0.08 2.40
N GLN A 370 12.62 -0.89 1.58
CA GLN A 370 11.35 -1.59 1.79
C GLN A 370 11.37 -2.51 3.00
N GLY A 371 12.52 -3.13 3.29
CA GLY A 371 12.70 -3.92 4.50
C GLY A 371 12.53 -3.07 5.77
N GLY A 372 13.24 -1.93 5.85
CA GLY A 372 13.12 -0.99 6.96
C GLY A 372 11.70 -0.42 7.09
N PHE A 373 11.10 -0.02 5.98
CA PHE A 373 9.75 0.51 5.93
C PHE A 373 8.69 -0.50 6.40
N THR A 374 8.76 -1.75 5.94
CA THR A 374 7.85 -2.82 6.36
C THR A 374 7.94 -3.08 7.86
N GLY A 375 9.12 -2.96 8.43
CA GLY A 375 9.34 -3.10 9.87
C GLY A 375 8.60 -2.07 10.72
N LEU A 376 8.35 -0.86 10.20
CA LEU A 376 7.56 0.17 10.90
C LEU A 376 6.12 -0.29 11.18
N TYR A 377 5.50 -1.04 10.27
CA TYR A 377 4.16 -1.63 10.51
C TYR A 377 4.20 -2.64 11.68
N GLY A 378 5.27 -3.43 11.74
CA GLY A 378 5.51 -4.32 12.86
C GLY A 378 5.67 -3.57 14.19
N ILE A 379 6.44 -2.48 14.22
CA ILE A 379 6.58 -1.61 15.39
C ILE A 379 5.21 -1.03 15.78
N ALA A 380 4.47 -0.48 14.82
CA ALA A 380 3.14 0.11 15.08
C ALA A 380 2.18 -0.87 15.75
N SER A 381 2.23 -2.16 15.36
CA SER A 381 1.39 -3.21 15.96
C SER A 381 1.71 -3.53 17.42
N LYS A 382 2.90 -3.16 17.90
CA LYS A 382 3.38 -3.47 19.24
C LYS A 382 3.46 -2.25 20.18
N VAL A 383 3.43 -1.03 19.64
CA VAL A 383 3.56 0.22 20.42
C VAL A 383 2.33 0.48 21.28
N TYR A 384 1.14 0.14 20.78
CA TYR A 384 -0.12 0.48 21.44
C TYR A 384 -0.73 -0.70 22.21
N PRO A 385 -1.39 -0.42 23.36
CA PRO A 385 -2.24 -1.39 24.04
C PRO A 385 -3.36 -1.89 23.12
N THR A 386 -3.86 -3.09 23.37
CA THR A 386 -4.86 -3.76 22.50
C THR A 386 -6.11 -2.91 22.25
N ALA A 387 -6.56 -2.16 23.28
CA ALA A 387 -7.78 -1.34 23.22
C ALA A 387 -7.71 -0.19 22.19
N ILE A 388 -6.52 0.38 21.93
CA ILE A 388 -6.33 1.52 21.02
C ILE A 388 -5.43 1.17 19.81
N ARG A 389 -4.99 -0.10 19.72
CA ARG A 389 -3.97 -0.53 18.75
C ARG A 389 -4.40 -0.29 17.29
N SER A 390 -5.58 -0.74 16.90
CA SER A 390 -6.07 -0.60 15.52
C SER A 390 -6.18 0.87 15.10
N THR A 391 -6.66 1.70 16.01
CA THR A 391 -6.75 3.15 15.80
C THR A 391 -5.37 3.79 15.73
N GLY A 392 -4.47 3.43 16.65
CA GLY A 392 -3.10 3.96 16.66
C GLY A 392 -2.32 3.63 15.39
N ILE A 393 -2.45 2.39 14.88
CA ILE A 393 -1.86 1.97 13.60
C ILE A 393 -2.47 2.77 12.44
N GLY A 394 -3.80 2.87 12.39
CA GLY A 394 -4.50 3.60 11.33
C GLY A 394 -4.06 5.06 11.25
N TRP A 395 -3.97 5.75 12.40
CA TRP A 395 -3.48 7.12 12.46
C TRP A 395 -2.01 7.26 12.08
N ALA A 396 -1.14 6.35 12.53
CA ALA A 396 0.28 6.37 12.20
C ALA A 396 0.50 6.23 10.68
N ILE A 397 -0.22 5.32 10.03
CA ILE A 397 -0.17 5.13 8.58
C ILE A 397 -0.81 6.32 7.86
N GLY A 398 -1.99 6.77 8.32
CA GLY A 398 -2.73 7.87 7.70
C GLY A 398 -1.93 9.17 7.69
N LEU A 399 -1.42 9.60 8.86
CA LEU A 399 -0.57 10.79 8.95
C LEU A 399 0.80 10.58 8.30
N GLY A 400 1.39 9.38 8.42
CA GLY A 400 2.62 9.05 7.71
C GLY A 400 2.50 9.23 6.20
N ARG A 401 1.35 8.93 5.60
CA ARG A 401 1.09 9.12 4.16
C ARG A 401 1.19 10.58 3.71
N SER A 402 1.06 11.57 4.61
CA SER A 402 1.37 12.96 4.27
C SER A 402 2.84 13.15 3.86
N GLY A 403 3.76 12.33 4.40
CA GLY A 403 5.14 12.24 3.92
C GLY A 403 5.23 11.71 2.48
N ALA A 404 4.40 10.70 2.14
CA ALA A 404 4.31 10.22 0.77
C ALA A 404 3.85 11.31 -0.21
N VAL A 405 2.91 12.15 0.21
CA VAL A 405 2.43 13.30 -0.57
C VAL A 405 3.53 14.36 -0.70
N ALA A 406 4.22 14.67 0.39
CA ALA A 406 5.24 15.72 0.43
C ALA A 406 6.52 15.35 -0.35
N GLY A 407 6.96 14.09 -0.28
CA GLY A 407 8.23 13.65 -0.88
C GLY A 407 8.37 13.98 -2.37
N PRO A 408 7.47 13.51 -3.23
CA PRO A 408 7.55 13.77 -4.67
C PRO A 408 7.42 15.26 -5.03
N ALA A 409 6.57 16.03 -4.33
CA ALA A 409 6.45 17.47 -4.54
C ALA A 409 7.76 18.21 -4.20
N ILE A 410 8.34 17.91 -3.02
CA ILE A 410 9.62 18.50 -2.59
C ILE A 410 10.72 18.19 -3.61
N ALA A 411 10.81 16.95 -4.09
CA ALA A 411 11.80 16.57 -5.09
C ALA A 411 11.63 17.36 -6.41
N GLY A 412 10.39 17.57 -6.87
CA GLY A 412 10.10 18.38 -8.04
C GLY A 412 10.61 19.82 -7.88
N TYR A 413 10.39 20.44 -6.74
CA TYR A 413 10.94 21.78 -6.44
C TYR A 413 12.47 21.82 -6.36
N LEU A 414 13.09 20.79 -5.78
CA LEU A 414 14.55 20.68 -5.73
C LEU A 414 15.16 20.58 -7.13
N ILE A 415 14.54 19.80 -8.03
CA ILE A 415 14.98 19.66 -9.42
C ILE A 415 14.89 21.02 -10.15
N VAL A 416 13.79 21.76 -9.98
CA VAL A 416 13.64 23.13 -10.53
C VAL A 416 14.69 24.08 -9.96
N ALA A 417 15.06 23.91 -8.69
CA ALA A 417 16.11 24.69 -8.04
C ALA A 417 17.55 24.31 -8.48
N GLY A 418 17.69 23.36 -9.40
CA GLY A 418 18.98 22.94 -9.96
C GLY A 418 19.67 21.80 -9.20
N PHE A 419 18.98 21.12 -8.30
CA PHE A 419 19.51 19.93 -7.62
C PHE A 419 19.49 18.74 -8.59
N ASP A 420 20.66 18.20 -8.88
CA ASP A 420 20.82 17.02 -9.74
C ASP A 420 20.36 15.71 -9.03
N MET A 421 20.53 14.59 -9.71
CA MET A 421 20.20 13.27 -9.16
C MET A 421 20.96 13.01 -7.86
N SER A 422 22.25 13.28 -7.81
CA SER A 422 23.10 13.04 -6.64
C SER A 422 22.64 13.85 -5.44
N ALA A 423 22.38 15.14 -5.64
CA ALA A 423 21.90 16.03 -4.59
C ALA A 423 20.51 15.59 -4.04
N ASN A 424 19.59 15.18 -4.91
CA ASN A 424 18.28 14.67 -4.50
C ASN A 424 18.43 13.39 -3.65
N PHE A 425 19.28 12.45 -4.04
CA PHE A 425 19.52 11.23 -3.26
C PHE A 425 20.10 11.55 -1.87
N ILE A 426 21.03 12.51 -1.76
CA ILE A 426 21.60 12.94 -0.48
C ILE A 426 20.52 13.61 0.40
N VAL A 427 19.73 14.52 -0.16
CA VAL A 427 18.66 15.23 0.59
C VAL A 427 17.66 14.23 1.16
N PHE A 428 17.21 13.25 0.37
CA PHE A 428 16.24 12.26 0.83
C PHE A 428 16.86 11.10 1.65
N ALA A 429 18.19 10.94 1.69
CA ALA A 429 18.85 10.05 2.64
C ALA A 429 18.69 10.53 4.09
N VAL A 430 18.67 11.85 4.32
CA VAL A 430 18.53 12.45 5.66
C VAL A 430 17.21 12.04 6.36
N PRO A 431 16.02 12.26 5.78
CA PRO A 431 14.77 11.82 6.42
C PRO A 431 14.74 10.30 6.64
N MET A 432 15.33 9.49 5.76
CA MET A 432 15.38 8.05 5.96
C MET A 432 16.25 7.65 7.17
N ALA A 433 17.42 8.25 7.33
CA ALA A 433 18.29 8.01 8.49
C ALA A 433 17.62 8.46 9.79
N ILE A 434 17.03 9.66 9.79
CA ILE A 434 16.33 10.20 10.96
C ILE A 434 15.12 9.33 11.31
N GLY A 435 14.31 8.93 10.32
CA GLY A 435 13.15 8.05 10.52
C GLY A 435 13.54 6.70 11.14
N GLY A 436 14.61 6.10 10.65
CA GLY A 436 15.17 4.88 11.23
C GLY A 436 15.66 5.05 12.67
N PHE A 437 16.37 6.15 12.96
CA PHE A 437 16.83 6.47 14.31
C PHE A 437 15.66 6.72 15.28
N ILE A 438 14.66 7.46 14.84
CA ILE A 438 13.45 7.74 15.62
C ILE A 438 12.70 6.41 15.91
N ALA A 439 12.61 5.50 14.96
CA ALA A 439 12.01 4.18 15.18
C ALA A 439 12.79 3.33 16.19
N TYR A 440 14.11 3.46 16.24
CA TYR A 440 14.96 2.82 17.24
C TYR A 440 14.60 3.24 18.68
N LEU A 441 14.28 4.52 18.89
CA LEU A 441 13.91 5.06 20.21
C LEU A 441 12.63 4.44 20.81
N LEU A 442 11.81 3.79 20.00
CA LEU A 442 10.61 3.09 20.48
C LEU A 442 10.89 1.78 21.22
N HIS A 443 12.12 1.25 21.12
CA HIS A 443 12.62 0.07 21.85
C HIS A 443 11.71 -1.17 21.77
N VAL A 444 11.03 -1.39 20.65
CA VAL A 444 10.10 -2.52 20.45
C VAL A 444 10.86 -3.81 20.13
N ARG A 445 10.50 -4.88 20.84
CA ARG A 445 11.03 -6.24 20.62
C ARG A 445 10.25 -7.00 19.54
#